data_f71fdf0bf1c073e52b3ba705a3f02f1e
#
_entry.id   f71fdf0bf1c073e52b3ba705a3f02f1e
#
_cell.length_a   1.000
_cell.length_b   1.000
_cell.length_c   1.000
_cell.angle_alpha   90.00
_cell.angle_beta   90.00
_cell.angle_gamma   90.00
#
_symmetry.space_group_name_H-M   'P 1'
#
loop_
_entity.id
_entity.type
_entity.pdbx_description
1 polymer ?
#
loop_
_entity_poly.entity_id
_entity_poly.type
_entity_poly.pdbx_seq_one_letter_code
_entity_poly.pdbx_strand_id
1 'polypeptide(L)'
;MVLQAHAHTYERTYPLRFNVEDSKDPIITNKDLSNYYYNTDGLVIATVGTGGATSTVSHTDSEYRAVVYKDLFGFLNVDVSSDGTTLVCTFYENNGGQIKDQFTITKLEVVENNDDLPLPSPIDLPVQEEEEKTD
;
A
#
# COMPACT_ATOMS: atom_id res chain seq x y z
N MET A 1 -1.65 0.67 -2.43
CA MET A 1 -0.89 0.51 -1.17
C MET A 1 -1.84 0.54 0.01
N VAL A 2 -1.52 -0.18 1.07
CA VAL A 2 -2.24 -0.13 2.36
C VAL A 2 -1.26 0.35 3.42
N LEU A 3 -1.69 1.33 4.23
CA LEU A 3 -0.96 1.77 5.42
C LEU A 3 -1.70 1.27 6.65
N GLN A 4 -0.97 0.65 7.56
CA GLN A 4 -1.49 0.17 8.84
C GLN A 4 -0.49 0.45 9.97
N ALA A 5 -0.94 0.30 11.20
CA ALA A 5 -0.14 0.47 12.41
C ALA A 5 -0.47 -0.64 13.43
N HIS A 6 -0.40 -0.36 14.72
CA HIS A 6 -0.68 -1.22 15.86
C HIS A 6 0.49 -2.15 16.24
N ALA A 7 1.08 -2.90 15.33
CA ALA A 7 2.37 -3.55 15.57
C ALA A 7 3.46 -2.47 15.66
N HIS A 8 4.22 -2.45 16.78
CA HIS A 8 5.24 -1.43 17.03
C HIS A 8 6.52 -1.74 16.24
N THR A 9 6.38 -1.83 14.93
CA THR A 9 7.44 -2.15 13.97
C THR A 9 7.27 -1.32 12.72
N TYR A 10 8.33 -1.22 11.93
CA TYR A 10 8.21 -0.92 10.52
C TYR A 10 8.33 -2.21 9.73
N GLU A 11 7.33 -2.50 8.93
CA GLU A 11 7.31 -3.64 8.02
C GLU A 11 6.78 -3.22 6.66
N ARG A 12 7.39 -3.73 5.60
CA ARG A 12 6.88 -3.59 4.25
C ARG A 12 6.82 -4.95 3.58
N THR A 13 5.72 -5.24 2.91
CA THR A 13 5.59 -6.44 2.09
C THR A 13 6.05 -6.18 0.66
N TYR A 14 6.38 -7.24 -0.06
CA TYR A 14 6.28 -7.25 -1.51
C TYR A 14 4.83 -7.00 -1.94
N PRO A 15 4.55 -6.70 -3.22
CA PRO A 15 3.19 -6.69 -3.73
C PRO A 15 2.52 -8.05 -3.57
N LEU A 16 1.35 -8.06 -2.91
CA LEU A 16 0.63 -9.27 -2.53
C LEU A 16 -0.75 -9.32 -3.18
N ARG A 17 -1.16 -10.52 -3.57
CA ARG A 17 -2.52 -10.84 -3.98
C ARG A 17 -3.11 -11.91 -3.08
N PHE A 18 -4.43 -11.89 -2.95
CA PHE A 18 -5.16 -12.92 -2.21
C PHE A 18 -4.96 -14.30 -2.83
N ASN A 19 -4.67 -15.28 -1.98
CA ASN A 19 -4.59 -16.68 -2.35
C ASN A 19 -5.91 -17.38 -1.97
N VAL A 20 -6.65 -17.83 -2.97
CA VAL A 20 -7.95 -18.50 -2.75
C VAL A 20 -7.80 -19.90 -2.19
N GLU A 21 -6.63 -20.53 -2.36
CA GLU A 21 -6.36 -21.89 -1.89
C GLU A 21 -5.90 -21.89 -0.42
N ASP A 22 -5.10 -20.90 -0.03
CA ASP A 22 -4.67 -20.71 1.35
C ASP A 22 -4.57 -19.22 1.71
N SER A 23 -5.53 -18.72 2.46
CA SER A 23 -5.58 -17.32 2.89
C SER A 23 -4.45 -16.89 3.84
N LYS A 24 -3.70 -17.85 4.40
CA LYS A 24 -2.56 -17.59 5.29
C LYS A 24 -1.24 -17.42 4.52
N ASP A 25 -1.23 -17.85 3.26
CA ASP A 25 -0.07 -17.79 2.38
C ASP A 25 -0.37 -16.91 1.14
N PRO A 26 -0.26 -15.59 1.25
CA PRO A 26 -0.59 -14.68 0.16
C PRO A 26 0.37 -14.88 -1.02
N ILE A 27 -0.14 -14.68 -2.23
CA ILE A 27 0.65 -14.76 -3.46
C ILE A 27 1.50 -13.50 -3.60
N ILE A 28 2.83 -13.68 -3.64
CA ILE A 28 3.76 -12.59 -3.97
C ILE A 28 3.77 -12.42 -5.48
N THR A 29 3.37 -11.23 -5.94
CA THR A 29 3.25 -10.97 -7.39
C THR A 29 4.51 -10.35 -7.99
N ASN A 30 5.38 -9.76 -7.15
CA ASN A 30 6.65 -9.19 -7.58
C ASN A 30 7.66 -9.22 -6.42
N LYS A 31 8.83 -9.85 -6.62
CA LYS A 31 9.97 -9.89 -5.69
C LYS A 31 11.15 -9.06 -6.20
N ASP A 32 10.92 -8.01 -6.99
CA ASP A 32 12.01 -7.17 -7.48
C ASP A 32 12.73 -6.47 -6.33
N LEU A 33 14.03 -6.74 -6.24
CA LEU A 33 14.91 -6.17 -5.22
C LEU A 33 15.27 -4.69 -5.47
N SER A 34 14.89 -4.15 -6.63
CA SER A 34 15.06 -2.71 -6.92
C SER A 34 14.16 -1.82 -6.07
N ASN A 35 13.16 -2.40 -5.37
CA ASN A 35 12.12 -1.68 -4.65
C ASN A 35 11.28 -0.75 -5.56
N TYR A 36 11.24 -1.03 -6.86
CA TYR A 36 10.46 -0.29 -7.85
C TYR A 36 9.34 -1.20 -8.39
N TYR A 37 8.11 -0.89 -8.02
CA TYR A 37 6.94 -1.70 -8.35
C TYR A 37 6.12 -1.01 -9.44
N TYR A 38 6.30 -1.46 -10.66
CA TYR A 38 5.64 -0.92 -11.84
C TYR A 38 4.43 -1.78 -12.22
N ASN A 39 3.26 -1.18 -12.32
CA ASN A 39 1.99 -1.83 -12.73
C ASN A 39 1.78 -3.21 -12.09
N THR A 40 2.15 -3.36 -10.81
CA THR A 40 2.05 -4.65 -10.13
C THR A 40 0.60 -5.03 -9.88
N ASP A 41 0.28 -6.30 -10.15
CA ASP A 41 -0.95 -6.93 -9.68
C ASP A 41 -0.77 -7.28 -8.19
N GLY A 42 -1.43 -6.53 -7.33
CA GLY A 42 -1.34 -6.73 -5.89
C GLY A 42 -1.12 -5.45 -5.10
N LEU A 43 -1.14 -5.59 -3.77
CA LEU A 43 -1.02 -4.49 -2.83
C LEU A 43 0.27 -4.59 -2.02
N VAL A 44 1.02 -3.51 -1.94
CA VAL A 44 2.07 -3.34 -0.93
C VAL A 44 1.41 -2.91 0.37
N ILE A 45 1.73 -3.60 1.46
CA ILE A 45 1.27 -3.27 2.81
C ILE A 45 2.47 -2.73 3.59
N ALA A 46 2.35 -1.53 4.14
CA ALA A 46 3.34 -0.95 5.03
C ALA A 46 2.74 -0.78 6.43
N THR A 47 3.35 -1.46 7.41
CA THR A 47 3.05 -1.28 8.83
C THR A 47 4.00 -0.24 9.39
N VAL A 48 3.45 0.86 9.95
CA VAL A 48 4.23 1.98 10.48
C VAL A 48 3.78 2.25 11.92
N GLY A 49 4.12 1.33 12.83
CA GLY A 49 3.81 1.44 14.27
C GLY A 49 4.96 2.01 15.11
N THR A 50 5.86 2.78 14.49
CA THR A 50 7.16 3.19 15.05
C THR A 50 7.16 4.56 15.73
N GLY A 51 5.98 5.09 16.10
CA GLY A 51 5.83 6.46 16.63
C GLY A 51 6.29 6.68 18.07
N GLY A 52 6.88 5.68 18.75
CA GLY A 52 7.43 5.90 20.10
C GLY A 52 7.28 4.74 21.09
N ALA A 53 6.53 3.70 20.76
CA ALA A 53 6.43 2.52 21.61
C ALA A 53 7.40 1.42 21.14
N THR A 54 8.03 0.72 22.09
CA THR A 54 8.93 -0.40 21.80
C THR A 54 8.15 -1.62 21.33
N SER A 55 8.75 -2.38 20.42
CA SER A 55 8.16 -3.63 19.94
C SER A 55 8.23 -4.70 21.02
N THR A 56 7.08 -5.34 21.28
CA THR A 56 6.99 -6.54 22.14
C THR A 56 6.62 -7.78 21.35
N VAL A 57 6.51 -7.66 20.03
CA VAL A 57 5.97 -8.72 19.16
C VAL A 57 7.11 -9.57 18.62
N SER A 58 7.01 -10.89 18.83
CA SER A 58 7.85 -11.87 18.14
C SER A 58 7.25 -12.08 16.75
N HIS A 59 8.00 -11.73 15.71
CA HIS A 59 7.60 -11.99 14.34
C HIS A 59 8.23 -13.29 13.85
N THR A 60 7.44 -14.15 13.25
CA THR A 60 7.96 -15.25 12.42
C THR A 60 8.41 -14.67 11.10
N ASP A 61 9.55 -15.12 10.61
CA ASP A 61 10.00 -14.76 9.27
C ASP A 61 8.97 -15.26 8.25
N SER A 62 8.60 -14.38 7.33
CA SER A 62 7.65 -14.69 6.26
C SER A 62 8.23 -14.17 4.95
N GLU A 63 8.17 -15.00 3.92
CA GLU A 63 8.75 -14.69 2.60
C GLU A 63 8.10 -13.47 1.93
N TYR A 64 6.88 -13.12 2.31
CA TYR A 64 6.18 -11.97 1.75
C TYR A 64 6.65 -10.63 2.32
N ARG A 65 7.49 -10.63 3.38
CA ARG A 65 8.07 -9.40 3.94
C ARG A 65 9.33 -9.01 3.19
N ALA A 66 9.33 -7.82 2.61
CA ALA A 66 10.49 -7.25 1.94
C ALA A 66 11.45 -6.59 2.93
N VAL A 67 10.91 -5.90 3.94
CA VAL A 67 11.67 -5.18 4.96
C VAL A 67 11.00 -5.32 6.31
N VAL A 68 11.80 -5.48 7.38
CA VAL A 68 11.34 -5.50 8.77
C VAL A 68 12.35 -4.79 9.67
N TYR A 69 11.90 -3.80 10.44
CA TYR A 69 12.65 -3.17 11.52
C TYR A 69 11.83 -3.19 12.81
N LYS A 70 12.36 -3.83 13.87
CA LYS A 70 11.66 -4.05 15.14
C LYS A 70 11.93 -2.97 16.19
N ASP A 71 13.10 -2.38 16.16
CA ASP A 71 13.61 -1.51 17.22
C ASP A 71 13.99 -0.11 16.69
N LEU A 72 13.35 0.34 15.62
CA LEU A 72 13.53 1.67 15.07
C LEU A 72 12.29 2.53 15.34
N PHE A 73 12.52 3.75 15.79
CA PHE A 73 11.51 4.80 15.80
C PHE A 73 11.65 5.65 14.55
N GLY A 74 10.55 5.93 13.90
CA GLY A 74 10.58 6.63 12.63
C GLY A 74 9.21 6.92 12.06
N PHE A 75 9.20 7.45 10.86
CA PHE A 75 7.99 7.74 10.11
C PHE A 75 8.16 7.45 8.62
N LEU A 76 7.08 7.13 7.98
CA LEU A 76 7.02 6.96 6.53
C LEU A 76 6.51 8.25 5.88
N ASN A 77 7.32 8.85 5.02
CA ASN A 77 6.89 9.89 4.10
C ASN A 77 6.35 9.25 2.81
N VAL A 78 5.25 9.76 2.30
CA VAL A 78 4.63 9.30 1.05
C VAL A 78 4.45 10.51 0.14
N ASP A 79 5.26 10.58 -0.90
CA ASP A 79 5.15 11.60 -1.94
C ASP A 79 4.32 11.05 -3.10
N VAL A 80 3.30 11.81 -3.49
CA VAL A 80 2.43 11.49 -4.61
C VAL A 80 2.77 12.38 -5.78
N SER A 81 3.03 11.81 -6.95
CA SER A 81 3.26 12.60 -8.17
C SER A 81 2.04 13.45 -8.51
N SER A 82 2.26 14.56 -9.21
CA SER A 82 1.20 15.52 -9.55
C SER A 82 0.07 14.92 -10.39
N ASP A 83 0.36 13.89 -11.16
CA ASP A 83 -0.61 13.14 -11.97
C ASP A 83 -1.27 11.98 -11.20
N GLY A 84 -0.86 11.75 -9.94
CA GLY A 84 -1.40 10.67 -9.11
C GLY A 84 -0.96 9.26 -9.49
N THR A 85 -0.04 9.10 -10.43
CA THR A 85 0.35 7.78 -10.95
C THR A 85 1.45 7.12 -10.14
N THR A 86 2.25 7.90 -9.40
CA THR A 86 3.44 7.40 -8.70
C THR A 86 3.41 7.78 -7.22
N LEU A 87 3.75 6.81 -6.38
CA LEU A 87 4.01 6.98 -4.95
C LEU A 87 5.50 6.70 -4.71
N VAL A 88 6.21 7.66 -4.11
CA VAL A 88 7.55 7.45 -3.56
C VAL A 88 7.43 7.42 -2.04
N CYS A 89 7.77 6.29 -1.44
CA CYS A 89 7.64 6.05 -0.02
C CYS A 89 9.03 5.94 0.61
N THR A 90 9.31 6.77 1.62
CA THR A 90 10.61 6.82 2.28
C THR A 90 10.43 6.72 3.78
N PHE A 91 10.99 5.67 4.40
CA PHE A 91 11.00 5.52 5.84
C PHE A 91 12.27 6.13 6.43
N TYR A 92 12.08 7.12 7.31
CA TYR A 92 13.12 7.83 8.02
C TYR A 92 13.19 7.37 9.47
N GLU A 93 14.39 7.06 9.93
CA GLU A 93 14.66 6.86 11.35
C GLU A 93 14.70 8.22 12.08
N ASN A 94 14.08 8.33 13.25
CA ASN A 94 14.08 9.55 14.04
C ASN A 94 15.47 9.95 14.55
N ASN A 95 16.32 8.96 14.81
CA ASN A 95 17.68 9.21 15.26
C ASN A 95 18.60 9.48 14.06
N GLY A 96 18.87 10.76 13.81
CA GLY A 96 19.75 11.22 12.74
C GLY A 96 19.11 11.31 11.35
N GLY A 97 17.81 11.01 11.21
CA GLY A 97 17.07 11.19 9.94
C GLY A 97 17.54 10.28 8.81
N GLN A 98 18.15 9.13 9.13
CA GLN A 98 18.63 8.21 8.11
C GLN A 98 17.49 7.53 7.38
N ILE A 99 17.63 7.41 6.06
CA ILE A 99 16.73 6.60 5.25
C ILE A 99 17.03 5.12 5.51
N LYS A 100 16.03 4.37 5.99
CA LYS A 100 16.12 2.94 6.25
C LYS A 100 15.43 2.09 5.20
N ASP A 101 14.39 2.61 4.58
CA ASP A 101 13.72 1.97 3.45
C ASP A 101 13.22 3.03 2.46
N GLN A 102 13.28 2.72 1.19
CA GLN A 102 12.68 3.52 0.13
C GLN A 102 12.15 2.61 -0.96
N PHE A 103 10.93 2.87 -1.41
CA PHE A 103 10.32 2.14 -2.51
C PHE A 103 9.39 3.02 -3.32
N THR A 104 9.17 2.63 -4.55
CA THR A 104 8.30 3.35 -5.48
C THR A 104 7.22 2.42 -6.03
N ILE A 105 6.00 2.91 -6.08
CA ILE A 105 4.88 2.24 -6.74
C ILE A 105 4.41 3.14 -7.86
N THR A 106 4.42 2.64 -9.09
CA THR A 106 3.95 3.39 -10.26
C THR A 106 2.85 2.60 -10.96
N LYS A 107 1.74 3.28 -11.26
CA LYS A 107 0.71 2.82 -12.18
C LYS A 107 0.67 3.78 -13.35
N LEU A 108 1.04 3.31 -14.53
CA LEU A 108 0.72 4.06 -15.75
C LEU A 108 -0.71 3.71 -16.16
N GLU A 109 -1.46 4.71 -16.56
CA GLU A 109 -2.69 4.47 -17.30
C GLU A 109 -2.32 3.71 -18.58
N VAL A 110 -2.91 2.55 -18.77
CA VAL A 110 -2.90 1.92 -20.09
C VAL A 110 -3.79 2.81 -20.93
N VAL A 111 -3.20 3.69 -21.74
CA VAL A 111 -3.94 4.37 -22.79
C VAL A 111 -4.32 3.27 -23.79
N GLU A 112 -5.43 2.60 -23.54
CA GLU A 112 -6.07 1.84 -24.58
C GLU A 112 -6.50 2.86 -25.63
N ASN A 113 -5.84 2.85 -26.76
CA ASN A 113 -6.33 3.53 -27.96
C ASN A 113 -7.60 2.80 -28.42
N ASN A 114 -8.67 3.02 -27.68
CA ASN A 114 -10.00 2.54 -28.01
C ASN A 114 -10.70 3.59 -28.88
N ASP A 115 -10.31 3.67 -30.14
CA ASP A 115 -11.05 4.45 -31.13
C ASP A 115 -12.46 3.86 -31.41
N ASP A 116 -12.86 2.75 -30.75
CA ASP A 116 -14.10 2.03 -31.09
C ASP A 116 -14.95 1.50 -29.90
N LEU A 117 -14.72 1.91 -28.65
CA LEU A 117 -15.63 1.52 -27.57
C LEU A 117 -16.59 2.66 -27.20
N PRO A 118 -17.91 2.39 -27.21
CA PRO A 118 -18.88 3.38 -26.70
C PRO A 118 -18.62 3.65 -25.22
N LEU A 119 -18.61 4.92 -24.83
CA LEU A 119 -18.51 5.35 -23.46
C LEU A 119 -19.53 4.59 -22.59
N PRO A 120 -19.15 4.07 -21.41
CA PRO A 120 -20.12 3.46 -20.51
C PRO A 120 -21.18 4.52 -20.14
N SER A 121 -22.45 4.14 -20.24
CA SER A 121 -23.57 4.98 -19.82
C SER A 121 -23.39 5.39 -18.36
N PRO A 122 -23.76 6.64 -17.97
CA PRO A 122 -23.74 7.03 -16.57
C PRO A 122 -24.52 6.01 -15.74
N ILE A 123 -23.91 5.52 -14.67
CA ILE A 123 -24.61 4.68 -13.71
C ILE A 123 -25.63 5.59 -13.02
N ASP A 124 -26.91 5.35 -13.26
CA ASP A 124 -27.99 6.00 -12.50
C ASP A 124 -27.87 5.57 -11.04
N LEU A 125 -27.33 6.46 -10.22
CA LEU A 125 -27.36 6.27 -8.77
C LEU A 125 -28.82 6.40 -8.32
N PRO A 126 -29.34 5.49 -7.48
CA PRO A 126 -30.70 5.61 -6.96
C PRO A 126 -30.82 6.93 -6.18
N VAL A 127 -31.76 7.76 -6.60
CA VAL A 127 -32.17 8.96 -5.88
C VAL A 127 -32.74 8.51 -4.54
N GLN A 128 -32.13 8.92 -3.43
CA GLN A 128 -32.74 8.75 -2.11
C GLN A 128 -33.95 9.71 -2.03
N GLU A 129 -35.12 9.17 -1.96
CA GLU A 129 -36.33 9.95 -1.64
C GLU A 129 -36.19 10.39 -0.16
N GLU A 130 -36.15 11.70 0.06
CA GLU A 130 -36.29 12.27 1.40
C GLU A 130 -37.69 12.04 1.88
N GLU A 131 -37.86 11.22 2.92
CA GLU A 131 -39.16 11.11 3.63
C GLU A 131 -39.46 12.45 4.30
N GLU A 132 -40.42 13.17 3.76
CA GLU A 132 -41.00 14.37 4.33
C GLU A 132 -41.72 13.99 5.62
N LYS A 133 -41.13 14.33 6.76
CA LYS A 133 -41.79 14.25 8.07
C LYS A 133 -42.89 15.32 8.14
N THR A 134 -44.13 14.91 7.98
CA THR A 134 -45.27 15.73 8.38
C THR A 134 -45.49 15.61 9.87
N ASP A 135 -45.55 16.78 10.53
CA ASP A 135 -45.98 16.96 11.94
C ASP A 135 -47.44 16.53 12.16
#